data_b4925538ccdf64421c25c77ddd484806
#
_entry.id   b4925538ccdf64421c25c77ddd484806
#
_cell.length_a   1.000
_cell.length_b   1.000
_cell.length_c   1.000
_cell.angle_alpha   90.00
_cell.angle_beta   90.00
_cell.angle_gamma   90.00
#
_symmetry.space_group_name_H-M   'P 1'
#
loop_
_entity.id
_entity.type
_entity.pdbx_description
1 polymer ?
#
loop_
_entity_poly.entity_id
_entity_poly.type
_entity_poly.pdbx_seq_one_letter_code
_entity_poly.pdbx_strand_id
1 'polypeptide(L)'
;MEAWSPEAVGFYEGLIQINGDREPEPRLIARHPYSRNCGAPIMEYRSILVHLDGSERASACLDLALLVAQRHGAHVKALFAPVTTNEDSAWPLAFDAGYRVRSREDKRRALEHQFFKGLSQANLKGSWRTASDHARQELLALSPFSDLIVVGQSDPNDPDASLSNRLQAQVTLAAGRPVLWAPYVGTFPTVGERIVVAWDAGRSATRALYDALPFMRLATHTTIVTFNAEREGRIPGADIALVLARHGIDVEITQLHTPPTVSIADALLARVDKLGGDLLVMGAYGHARWKELMLGGVTQTVLGSMPVPVLMSH
;
A
#
# COMPACT_ATOMS: atom_id res chain seq x y z
N MET A 1 12.63 -17.22 -25.53
CA MET A 1 13.61 -16.43 -24.74
C MET A 1 14.31 -15.51 -25.71
N GLU A 2 13.75 -14.34 -25.96
CA GLU A 2 14.43 -13.33 -26.77
C GLU A 2 15.26 -12.47 -25.83
N ALA A 3 16.58 -12.52 -26.04
CA ALA A 3 17.53 -11.65 -25.38
C ALA A 3 17.23 -10.20 -25.82
N TRP A 4 17.36 -9.27 -24.90
CA TRP A 4 17.17 -7.84 -25.13
C TRP A 4 18.09 -7.37 -26.27
N SER A 5 17.57 -6.57 -27.18
CA SER A 5 18.37 -6.15 -28.34
C SER A 5 19.55 -5.28 -27.88
N PRO A 6 20.74 -5.41 -28.50
CA PRO A 6 21.91 -4.59 -28.18
C PRO A 6 21.65 -3.08 -28.30
N GLU A 7 20.75 -2.66 -29.18
CA GLU A 7 20.36 -1.26 -29.36
C GLU A 7 19.57 -0.70 -28.18
N ALA A 8 18.75 -1.53 -27.52
CA ALA A 8 18.03 -1.13 -26.32
C ALA A 8 18.96 -0.92 -25.12
N VAL A 9 20.06 -1.68 -25.08
CA VAL A 9 21.08 -1.58 -24.02
C VAL A 9 21.95 -0.34 -24.20
N GLY A 10 22.35 -0.01 -25.43
CA GLY A 10 23.22 1.13 -25.73
C GLY A 10 22.64 2.48 -25.35
N PHE A 11 21.31 2.62 -25.29
CA PHE A 11 20.66 3.87 -24.86
C PHE A 11 20.81 4.15 -23.36
N TYR A 12 21.12 3.12 -22.58
CA TYR A 12 21.21 3.17 -21.12
C TYR A 12 22.63 2.87 -20.60
N GLU A 13 23.65 2.88 -21.48
CA GLU A 13 25.03 2.60 -21.12
C GLU A 13 25.54 3.49 -19.97
N GLY A 14 26.08 2.85 -18.96
CA GLY A 14 26.68 3.49 -17.77
C GLY A 14 25.76 3.59 -16.55
N LEU A 15 24.44 3.40 -16.69
CA LEU A 15 23.49 3.50 -15.57
C LEU A 15 22.79 2.17 -15.28
N ILE A 16 22.85 1.20 -16.21
CA ILE A 16 22.12 -0.06 -16.11
C ILE A 16 23.07 -1.22 -16.31
N GLN A 17 23.07 -2.17 -15.37
CA GLN A 17 23.80 -3.44 -15.48
C GLN A 17 22.81 -4.58 -15.72
N ILE A 18 23.11 -5.44 -16.71
CA ILE A 18 22.33 -6.66 -16.98
C ILE A 18 23.06 -7.83 -16.32
N ASN A 19 22.43 -8.46 -15.33
CA ASN A 19 22.93 -9.71 -14.76
C ASN A 19 22.34 -10.88 -15.53
N GLY A 20 23.14 -11.52 -16.39
CA GLY A 20 22.67 -12.43 -17.43
C GLY A 20 22.97 -13.93 -17.26
N ASP A 21 23.74 -14.39 -16.27
CA ASP A 21 24.37 -15.72 -16.44
C ASP A 21 23.77 -16.89 -15.65
N ARG A 22 22.79 -16.75 -14.79
CA ARG A 22 22.29 -17.91 -13.99
C ARG A 22 20.81 -17.98 -13.64
N GLU A 23 19.97 -17.03 -14.03
CA GLU A 23 18.53 -17.06 -13.74
C GLU A 23 17.69 -17.05 -15.03
N PRO A 24 16.53 -17.75 -15.06
CA PRO A 24 15.69 -17.84 -16.26
C PRO A 24 15.01 -16.53 -16.67
N GLU A 25 15.18 -15.45 -15.88
CA GLU A 25 14.57 -14.14 -16.13
C GLU A 25 15.66 -13.06 -16.07
N PRO A 26 15.87 -12.27 -17.15
CA PRO A 26 16.82 -11.16 -17.14
C PRO A 26 16.39 -10.09 -16.15
N ARG A 27 17.30 -9.68 -15.26
CA ARG A 27 17.12 -8.58 -14.32
C ARG A 27 17.97 -7.40 -14.73
N LEU A 28 17.39 -6.23 -14.71
CA LEU A 28 18.09 -4.97 -14.92
C LEU A 28 18.27 -4.27 -13.59
N ILE A 29 19.45 -3.75 -13.32
CA ILE A 29 19.77 -2.99 -12.13
C ILE A 29 20.09 -1.56 -12.55
N ALA A 30 19.28 -0.59 -12.17
CA ALA A 30 19.60 0.83 -12.30
C ALA A 30 20.22 1.33 -10.99
N ARG A 31 21.46 1.84 -11.07
CA ARG A 31 22.19 2.35 -9.90
C ARG A 31 22.33 3.86 -9.95
N HIS A 32 22.30 4.46 -8.80
CA HIS A 32 22.52 5.89 -8.63
C HIS A 32 24.00 6.27 -8.92
N PRO A 33 24.26 7.21 -9.86
CA PRO A 33 25.62 7.58 -10.25
C PRO A 33 26.34 8.47 -9.22
N TYR A 34 25.64 8.97 -8.21
CA TYR A 34 26.19 9.87 -7.20
C TYR A 34 26.15 9.24 -5.80
N SER A 35 27.14 9.55 -4.94
CA SER A 35 27.15 9.04 -3.57
C SER A 35 25.90 9.51 -2.78
N ARG A 36 25.38 8.65 -1.89
CA ARG A 36 24.18 8.87 -1.06
C ARG A 36 24.19 10.13 -0.16
N ASN A 37 25.22 10.98 -0.28
CA ASN A 37 25.47 12.10 0.62
C ASN A 37 25.07 13.48 0.05
N CYS A 38 24.14 13.55 -0.87
CA CYS A 38 23.57 14.83 -1.27
C CYS A 38 22.44 15.19 -0.30
N GLY A 39 22.62 16.24 0.52
CA GLY A 39 21.68 16.72 1.55
C GLY A 39 20.36 17.29 0.99
N ALA A 40 19.74 16.60 0.04
CA ALA A 40 18.39 16.90 -0.38
C ALA A 40 17.43 16.61 0.80
N PRO A 41 16.42 17.47 1.06
CA PRO A 41 15.46 17.24 2.12
C PRO A 41 14.79 15.87 1.87
N ILE A 42 14.94 14.99 2.86
CA ILE A 42 14.34 13.65 2.82
C ILE A 42 12.83 13.84 2.83
N MET A 43 12.15 13.45 1.74
CA MET A 43 10.69 13.35 1.76
C MET A 43 10.35 12.19 2.69
N GLU A 44 9.75 12.49 3.82
CA GLU A 44 9.29 11.53 4.83
C GLU A 44 7.82 11.73 5.07
N TYR A 45 7.13 10.67 5.49
CA TYR A 45 5.81 10.85 6.05
C TYR A 45 5.92 11.48 7.43
N ARG A 46 5.30 12.63 7.63
CA ARG A 46 5.32 13.36 8.92
C ARG A 46 4.02 13.23 9.70
N SER A 47 2.94 12.87 9.01
CA SER A 47 1.61 12.70 9.61
C SER A 47 0.92 11.48 9.02
N ILE A 48 0.66 10.47 9.85
CA ILE A 48 -0.01 9.23 9.48
C ILE A 48 -1.38 9.19 10.15
N LEU A 49 -2.43 8.96 9.35
CA LEU A 49 -3.80 8.73 9.82
C LEU A 49 -4.07 7.24 9.81
N VAL A 50 -4.44 6.66 10.95
CA VAL A 50 -4.88 5.26 11.02
C VAL A 50 -6.36 5.18 11.34
N HIS A 51 -7.11 4.41 10.56
CA HIS A 51 -8.51 4.08 10.79
C HIS A 51 -8.63 2.80 11.59
N LEU A 52 -9.36 2.85 12.68
CA LEU A 52 -9.64 1.75 13.58
C LEU A 52 -11.16 1.53 13.62
N ASP A 53 -11.61 0.47 12.97
CA ASP A 53 -13.05 0.16 12.82
C ASP A 53 -13.63 -0.65 13.97
N GLY A 54 -12.78 -1.06 14.93
CA GLY A 54 -13.16 -1.91 16.06
C GLY A 54 -13.30 -3.39 15.70
N SER A 55 -12.87 -3.81 14.50
CA SER A 55 -12.73 -5.24 14.14
C SER A 55 -11.66 -5.93 14.97
N GLU A 56 -11.61 -7.26 14.91
CA GLU A 56 -10.57 -8.05 15.58
C GLU A 56 -9.16 -7.72 15.06
N ARG A 57 -9.05 -7.21 13.84
CA ARG A 57 -7.78 -6.84 13.19
C ARG A 57 -7.37 -5.38 13.37
N ALA A 58 -8.22 -4.56 14.00
CA ALA A 58 -7.89 -3.15 14.25
C ALA A 58 -6.59 -2.99 15.06
N SER A 59 -6.31 -3.92 15.99
CA SER A 59 -5.04 -3.97 16.73
C SER A 59 -3.83 -4.13 15.82
N ALA A 60 -3.87 -5.09 14.88
CA ALA A 60 -2.76 -5.31 13.94
C ALA A 60 -2.61 -4.15 12.93
N CYS A 61 -3.71 -3.52 12.54
CA CYS A 61 -3.69 -2.31 11.73
C CYS A 61 -2.99 -1.15 12.47
N LEU A 62 -3.27 -1.01 13.76
CA LEU A 62 -2.61 -0.03 14.63
C LEU A 62 -1.12 -0.32 14.78
N ASP A 63 -0.73 -1.58 15.00
CA ASP A 63 0.67 -1.98 15.13
C ASP A 63 1.45 -1.67 13.84
N LEU A 64 0.88 -1.95 12.66
CA LEU A 64 1.46 -1.57 11.37
C LEU A 64 1.63 -0.06 11.25
N ALA A 65 0.63 0.73 11.63
CA ALA A 65 0.70 2.19 11.57
C ALA A 65 1.80 2.75 12.49
N LEU A 66 1.96 2.20 13.69
CA LEU A 66 3.01 2.56 14.63
C LEU A 66 4.40 2.17 14.11
N LEU A 67 4.54 0.99 13.48
CA LEU A 67 5.78 0.55 12.85
C LEU A 67 6.21 1.51 11.74
N VAL A 68 5.28 1.88 10.85
CA VAL A 68 5.55 2.86 9.80
C VAL A 68 5.92 4.22 10.40
N ALA A 69 5.17 4.67 11.41
CA ALA A 69 5.43 5.95 12.07
C ALA A 69 6.82 5.98 12.74
N GLN A 70 7.22 4.88 13.37
CA GLN A 70 8.55 4.78 13.99
C GLN A 70 9.66 4.88 12.93
N ARG A 71 9.47 4.23 11.79
CA ARG A 71 10.44 4.25 10.68
C ARG A 71 10.64 5.64 10.08
N HIS A 72 9.58 6.46 10.07
CA HIS A 72 9.58 7.81 9.49
C HIS A 72 9.66 8.95 10.51
N GLY A 73 9.61 8.67 11.81
CA GLY A 73 9.52 9.70 12.84
C GLY A 73 8.21 10.50 12.77
N ALA A 74 7.12 9.86 12.36
CA ALA A 74 5.85 10.51 12.06
C ALA A 74 4.96 10.70 13.29
N HIS A 75 4.13 11.74 13.27
CA HIS A 75 2.99 11.90 14.18
C HIS A 75 1.84 10.98 13.75
N VAL A 76 1.26 10.22 14.67
CA VAL A 76 0.14 9.32 14.39
C VAL A 76 -1.18 9.93 14.85
N LYS A 77 -2.15 10.01 13.93
CA LYS A 77 -3.54 10.36 14.25
C LYS A 77 -4.37 9.08 14.18
N ALA A 78 -4.84 8.59 15.32
CA ALA A 78 -5.75 7.46 15.33
C ALA A 78 -7.20 7.96 15.29
N LEU A 79 -7.97 7.45 14.33
CA LEU A 79 -9.41 7.66 14.23
C LEU A 79 -10.12 6.34 14.52
N PHE A 80 -10.76 6.25 15.68
CA PHE A 80 -11.70 5.17 15.97
C PHE A 80 -13.06 5.54 15.40
N ALA A 81 -13.51 4.85 14.37
CA ALA A 81 -14.77 5.09 13.68
C ALA A 81 -15.32 3.75 13.17
N PRO A 82 -16.20 3.09 13.94
CA PRO A 82 -16.82 1.84 13.50
C PRO A 82 -17.62 2.04 12.21
N VAL A 83 -17.56 1.05 11.32
CA VAL A 83 -18.40 1.06 10.13
C VAL A 83 -19.78 0.57 10.53
N THR A 84 -20.77 1.45 10.44
CA THR A 84 -22.16 1.14 10.77
C THR A 84 -23.03 1.19 9.52
N THR A 85 -23.98 0.27 9.38
CA THR A 85 -25.06 0.39 8.39
C THR A 85 -26.11 1.36 8.92
N ASN A 86 -26.62 2.24 8.06
CA ASN A 86 -27.86 2.97 8.37
C ASN A 86 -29.07 2.02 8.55
N GLU A 87 -28.91 0.77 8.19
CA GLU A 87 -29.93 -0.29 8.29
C GLU A 87 -29.94 -0.98 9.67
N ASP A 88 -28.87 -0.83 10.48
CA ASP A 88 -28.89 -1.23 11.90
C ASP A 88 -29.98 -0.49 12.71
N SER A 89 -30.54 0.57 12.15
CA SER A 89 -31.70 1.29 12.71
C SER A 89 -33.03 0.62 12.41
N ALA A 90 -33.11 -0.36 11.51
CA ALA A 90 -34.38 -0.97 11.03
C ALA A 90 -34.76 -2.30 11.68
N TRP A 91 -33.86 -2.92 12.49
CA TRP A 91 -34.19 -4.17 13.16
C TRP A 91 -34.36 -3.97 14.67
N PRO A 92 -35.58 -4.16 15.21
CA PRO A 92 -35.88 -3.88 16.60
C PRO A 92 -35.58 -5.07 17.52
N LEU A 93 -34.33 -5.35 17.80
CA LEU A 93 -33.99 -6.25 18.91
C LEU A 93 -33.24 -5.45 19.98
N ALA A 94 -34.00 -4.77 20.80
CA ALA A 94 -33.55 -3.93 21.93
C ALA A 94 -32.61 -4.66 22.93
N PHE A 95 -32.57 -5.98 22.93
CA PHE A 95 -31.71 -6.79 23.78
C PHE A 95 -30.24 -6.80 23.30
N ASP A 96 -29.99 -6.68 21.99
CA ASP A 96 -28.66 -6.79 21.41
C ASP A 96 -27.93 -5.43 21.31
N ALA A 97 -28.68 -4.34 21.24
CA ALA A 97 -28.12 -3.00 21.11
C ALA A 97 -27.23 -2.60 22.30
N GLY A 98 -27.66 -2.93 23.51
CA GLY A 98 -26.89 -2.63 24.73
C GLY A 98 -25.60 -3.46 24.86
N TYR A 99 -25.57 -4.67 24.34
CA TYR A 99 -24.38 -5.51 24.29
C TYR A 99 -23.39 -4.99 23.23
N ARG A 100 -23.86 -4.67 22.03
CA ARG A 100 -23.02 -4.11 20.95
C ARG A 100 -22.39 -2.78 21.35
N VAL A 101 -23.11 -1.90 21.98
CA VAL A 101 -22.58 -0.60 22.47
C VAL A 101 -21.48 -0.83 23.51
N ARG A 102 -21.68 -1.72 24.49
CA ARG A 102 -20.65 -2.04 25.50
C ARG A 102 -19.43 -2.69 24.87
N SER A 103 -19.61 -3.65 24.00
CA SER A 103 -18.50 -4.31 23.27
C SER A 103 -17.69 -3.32 22.42
N ARG A 104 -18.35 -2.36 21.75
CA ARG A 104 -17.66 -1.29 21.01
C ARG A 104 -16.84 -0.38 21.91
N GLU A 105 -17.41 0.00 23.06
CA GLU A 105 -16.72 0.87 24.02
C GLU A 105 -15.51 0.14 24.66
N ASP A 106 -15.62 -1.14 24.96
CA ASP A 106 -14.52 -1.94 25.48
C ASP A 106 -13.39 -2.07 24.45
N LYS A 107 -13.72 -2.34 23.18
CA LYS A 107 -12.77 -2.36 22.07
C LYS A 107 -12.11 -0.99 21.86
N ARG A 108 -12.87 0.09 21.88
CA ARG A 108 -12.36 1.46 21.80
C ARG A 108 -11.32 1.73 22.88
N ARG A 109 -11.64 1.42 24.14
CA ARG A 109 -10.72 1.61 25.29
C ARG A 109 -9.47 0.77 25.18
N ALA A 110 -9.59 -0.49 24.74
CA ALA A 110 -8.45 -1.37 24.54
C ALA A 110 -7.50 -0.84 23.46
N LEU A 111 -8.05 -0.41 22.33
CA LEU A 111 -7.27 0.18 21.22
C LEU A 111 -6.64 1.52 21.62
N GLU A 112 -7.36 2.37 22.33
CA GLU A 112 -6.85 3.65 22.83
C GLU A 112 -5.68 3.43 23.81
N HIS A 113 -5.80 2.47 24.72
CA HIS A 113 -4.71 2.08 25.62
C HIS A 113 -3.51 1.53 24.84
N GLN A 114 -3.73 0.63 23.86
CA GLN A 114 -2.68 0.11 23.00
C GLN A 114 -1.98 1.24 22.23
N PHE A 115 -2.74 2.19 21.68
CA PHE A 115 -2.20 3.34 20.95
C PHE A 115 -1.24 4.17 21.81
N PHE A 116 -1.67 4.64 22.98
CA PHE A 116 -0.81 5.45 23.84
C PHE A 116 0.39 4.68 24.40
N LYS A 117 0.22 3.38 24.69
CA LYS A 117 1.31 2.50 25.07
C LYS A 117 2.33 2.37 23.93
N GLY A 118 1.86 2.12 22.69
CA GLY A 118 2.71 2.01 21.50
C GLY A 118 3.47 3.30 21.19
N LEU A 119 2.80 4.46 21.30
CA LEU A 119 3.47 5.76 21.16
C LEU A 119 4.59 5.95 22.17
N SER A 120 4.33 5.62 23.44
CA SER A 120 5.34 5.73 24.49
C SER A 120 6.54 4.81 24.24
N GLN A 121 6.30 3.56 23.86
CA GLN A 121 7.34 2.57 23.56
C GLN A 121 8.21 2.96 22.36
N ALA A 122 7.60 3.54 21.33
CA ALA A 122 8.28 3.97 20.10
C ALA A 122 8.83 5.41 20.19
N ASN A 123 8.64 6.12 21.31
CA ASN A 123 8.96 7.54 21.48
C ASN A 123 8.36 8.43 20.37
N LEU A 124 7.09 8.16 20.06
CA LEU A 124 6.33 8.88 19.05
C LEU A 124 5.32 9.83 19.67
N LYS A 125 4.86 10.79 18.86
CA LYS A 125 3.74 11.68 19.21
C LYS A 125 2.49 11.26 18.45
N GLY A 126 1.33 11.41 19.07
CA GLY A 126 0.08 11.09 18.41
C GLY A 126 -1.13 11.73 19.07
N SER A 127 -2.27 11.62 18.39
CA SER A 127 -3.56 12.10 18.84
C SER A 127 -4.62 11.06 18.55
N TRP A 128 -5.58 10.94 19.47
CA TRP A 128 -6.72 10.03 19.36
C TRP A 128 -8.00 10.81 19.09
N ARG A 129 -8.82 10.32 18.16
CA ARG A 129 -10.13 10.84 17.84
C ARG A 129 -11.15 9.71 17.75
N THR A 130 -12.33 9.93 18.28
CA THR A 130 -13.46 8.99 18.17
C THR A 130 -14.56 9.64 17.35
N ALA A 131 -15.11 8.92 16.38
CA ALA A 131 -16.34 9.27 15.70
C ALA A 131 -17.36 8.17 15.92
N SER A 132 -18.59 8.55 16.24
CA SER A 132 -19.70 7.60 16.49
C SER A 132 -20.34 7.13 15.20
N ASP A 133 -20.37 8.00 14.19
CA ASP A 133 -21.05 7.80 12.92
C ASP A 133 -20.22 8.41 11.77
N HIS A 134 -20.54 8.02 10.52
CA HIS A 134 -19.96 8.63 9.32
C HIS A 134 -18.44 8.46 9.17
N ALA A 135 -17.89 7.26 9.47
CA ALA A 135 -16.47 6.95 9.35
C ALA A 135 -15.82 7.46 8.04
N ARG A 136 -16.53 7.32 6.91
CA ARG A 136 -16.06 7.83 5.62
C ARG A 136 -15.87 9.35 5.61
N GLN A 137 -16.82 10.10 6.14
CA GLN A 137 -16.77 11.58 6.14
C GLN A 137 -15.64 12.07 7.02
N GLU A 138 -15.45 11.46 8.20
CA GLU A 138 -14.36 11.79 9.11
C GLU A 138 -12.99 11.44 8.52
N LEU A 139 -12.85 10.28 7.88
CA LEU A 139 -11.62 9.91 7.18
C LEU A 139 -11.28 10.91 6.07
N LEU A 140 -12.25 11.24 5.22
CA LEU A 140 -12.04 12.19 4.12
C LEU A 140 -11.77 13.62 4.62
N ALA A 141 -12.36 14.02 5.75
CA ALA A 141 -12.08 15.32 6.37
C ALA A 141 -10.68 15.42 6.96
N LEU A 142 -10.11 14.30 7.44
CA LEU A 142 -8.76 14.25 8.01
C LEU A 142 -7.67 13.95 6.98
N SER A 143 -8.01 13.37 5.85
CA SER A 143 -7.05 12.96 4.82
C SER A 143 -6.18 14.10 4.27
N PRO A 144 -6.67 15.34 4.01
CA PRO A 144 -5.84 16.44 3.53
C PRO A 144 -4.71 16.83 4.49
N PHE A 145 -4.87 16.51 5.78
CA PHE A 145 -3.91 16.84 6.84
C PHE A 145 -3.03 15.64 7.22
N SER A 146 -2.90 14.68 6.33
CA SER A 146 -2.11 13.46 6.54
C SER A 146 -1.30 13.17 5.28
N ASP A 147 -0.11 12.59 5.45
CA ASP A 147 0.74 12.20 4.32
C ASP A 147 0.45 10.77 3.88
N LEU A 148 -0.01 9.94 4.81
CA LEU A 148 -0.35 8.54 4.60
C LEU A 148 -1.59 8.18 5.41
N ILE A 149 -2.48 7.38 4.84
CA ILE A 149 -3.64 6.81 5.52
C ILE A 149 -3.42 5.30 5.64
N VAL A 150 -3.64 4.75 6.84
CA VAL A 150 -3.57 3.31 7.08
C VAL A 150 -4.96 2.79 7.38
N VAL A 151 -5.38 1.74 6.64
CA VAL A 151 -6.68 1.09 6.80
C VAL A 151 -6.51 -0.43 6.86
N GLY A 152 -7.34 -1.12 7.62
CA GLY A 152 -7.32 -2.58 7.68
C GLY A 152 -8.09 -3.21 6.52
N GLN A 153 -7.65 -4.34 6.01
CA GLN A 153 -8.46 -5.21 5.16
C GLN A 153 -9.61 -5.79 6.01
N SER A 154 -10.81 -5.86 5.44
CA SER A 154 -11.95 -6.46 6.13
C SER A 154 -11.81 -7.97 6.24
N ASP A 155 -12.33 -8.54 7.32
CA ASP A 155 -12.48 -9.99 7.45
C ASP A 155 -13.46 -10.50 6.40
N PRO A 156 -13.09 -11.43 5.52
CA PRO A 156 -14.01 -12.03 4.55
C PRO A 156 -15.20 -12.76 5.20
N ASN A 157 -15.05 -13.19 6.46
CA ASN A 157 -16.09 -13.88 7.23
C ASN A 157 -16.97 -12.91 8.06
N ASP A 158 -16.65 -11.63 8.09
CA ASP A 158 -17.47 -10.63 8.77
C ASP A 158 -18.72 -10.33 7.91
N PRO A 159 -19.94 -10.45 8.46
CA PRO A 159 -21.16 -10.06 7.76
C PRO A 159 -21.12 -8.63 7.20
N ASP A 160 -20.41 -7.73 7.86
CA ASP A 160 -20.26 -6.33 7.48
C ASP A 160 -19.04 -6.06 6.58
N ALA A 161 -18.30 -7.11 6.15
CA ALA A 161 -17.10 -6.99 5.33
C ALA A 161 -17.34 -6.20 4.02
N SER A 162 -18.51 -6.37 3.41
CA SER A 162 -18.86 -5.67 2.17
C SER A 162 -18.92 -4.15 2.34
N LEU A 163 -19.36 -3.68 3.49
CA LEU A 163 -19.47 -2.26 3.83
C LEU A 163 -18.09 -1.66 4.11
N SER A 164 -17.30 -2.37 4.90
CA SER A 164 -15.93 -1.98 5.19
C SER A 164 -15.10 -1.90 3.91
N ASN A 165 -15.16 -2.89 3.03
CA ASN A 165 -14.50 -2.89 1.73
C ASN A 165 -14.94 -1.71 0.85
N ARG A 166 -16.24 -1.39 0.85
CA ARG A 166 -16.80 -0.26 0.10
C ARG A 166 -16.29 1.08 0.64
N LEU A 167 -16.25 1.25 1.95
CA LEU A 167 -15.71 2.45 2.60
C LEU A 167 -14.24 2.64 2.23
N GLN A 168 -13.44 1.60 2.35
CA GLN A 168 -12.02 1.61 2.11
C GLN A 168 -11.71 1.92 0.63
N ALA A 169 -12.46 1.31 -0.31
CA ALA A 169 -12.35 1.62 -1.74
C ALA A 169 -12.68 3.10 -2.02
N GLN A 170 -13.75 3.63 -1.42
CA GLN A 170 -14.13 5.04 -1.55
C GLN A 170 -13.08 5.98 -0.96
N VAL A 171 -12.46 5.63 0.16
CA VAL A 171 -11.37 6.42 0.75
C VAL A 171 -10.16 6.41 -0.18
N THR A 172 -9.76 5.26 -0.71
CA THR A 172 -8.64 5.15 -1.66
C THR A 172 -8.84 6.03 -2.90
N LEU A 173 -10.08 6.10 -3.41
CA LEU A 173 -10.41 6.92 -4.59
C LEU A 173 -10.51 8.42 -4.29
N ALA A 174 -10.94 8.81 -3.09
CA ALA A 174 -11.35 10.19 -2.80
C ALA A 174 -10.41 10.93 -1.83
N ALA A 175 -9.53 10.24 -1.12
CA ALA A 175 -8.69 10.87 -0.10
C ALA A 175 -7.60 11.79 -0.66
N GLY A 176 -7.20 11.61 -1.94
CA GLY A 176 -6.12 12.37 -2.55
C GLY A 176 -4.75 12.14 -1.91
N ARG A 177 -4.63 11.11 -1.07
CA ARG A 177 -3.44 10.68 -0.36
C ARG A 177 -3.21 9.19 -0.53
N PRO A 178 -1.97 8.70 -0.44
CA PRO A 178 -1.70 7.27 -0.48
C PRO A 178 -2.39 6.56 0.68
N VAL A 179 -2.91 5.36 0.39
CA VAL A 179 -3.56 4.49 1.36
C VAL A 179 -2.75 3.21 1.50
N LEU A 180 -2.28 2.92 2.70
CA LEU A 180 -1.62 1.68 3.07
C LEU A 180 -2.67 0.73 3.66
N TRP A 181 -2.86 -0.40 2.99
CA TRP A 181 -3.77 -1.45 3.41
C TRP A 181 -3.02 -2.46 4.27
N ALA A 182 -3.50 -2.67 5.49
CA ALA A 182 -3.01 -3.73 6.38
C ALA A 182 -3.74 -5.03 6.08
N PRO A 183 -3.06 -6.14 5.74
CA PRO A 183 -3.71 -7.41 5.48
C PRO A 183 -4.50 -7.93 6.68
N TYR A 184 -5.57 -8.66 6.39
CA TYR A 184 -6.39 -9.30 7.40
C TYR A 184 -5.64 -10.41 8.15
N VAL A 185 -4.75 -11.13 7.48
CA VAL A 185 -3.97 -12.23 8.05
C VAL A 185 -2.50 -11.85 8.16
N GLY A 186 -1.82 -12.37 9.17
CA GLY A 186 -0.38 -12.25 9.34
C GLY A 186 0.05 -11.23 10.39
N THR A 187 1.36 -11.21 10.62
CA THR A 187 2.08 -10.21 11.42
C THR A 187 3.18 -9.63 10.58
N PHE A 188 3.44 -8.33 10.72
CA PHE A 188 4.37 -7.61 9.86
C PHE A 188 5.51 -7.05 10.71
N PRO A 189 6.61 -7.82 10.90
CA PRO A 189 7.76 -7.35 11.69
C PRO A 189 8.52 -6.23 10.98
N THR A 190 8.41 -6.18 9.65
CA THR A 190 8.98 -5.13 8.80
C THR A 190 7.94 -4.66 7.78
N VAL A 191 8.12 -3.45 7.25
CA VAL A 191 7.34 -2.90 6.15
C VAL A 191 8.20 -1.94 5.34
N GLY A 192 8.29 -2.20 4.02
CA GLY A 192 9.05 -1.38 3.09
C GLY A 192 10.56 -1.56 3.20
N GLU A 193 11.06 -2.70 3.66
CA GLU A 193 12.47 -3.10 3.50
C GLU A 193 12.72 -3.69 2.12
N ARG A 194 11.79 -4.48 1.62
CA ARG A 194 11.81 -5.12 0.30
C ARG A 194 10.55 -4.76 -0.46
N ILE A 195 10.63 -3.73 -1.29
CA ILE A 195 9.47 -3.15 -1.97
C ILE A 195 9.31 -3.75 -3.36
N VAL A 196 8.09 -4.17 -3.69
CA VAL A 196 7.71 -4.55 -5.04
C VAL A 196 6.76 -3.50 -5.60
N VAL A 197 7.10 -2.92 -6.75
CA VAL A 197 6.28 -1.90 -7.43
C VAL A 197 5.66 -2.51 -8.67
N ALA A 198 4.34 -2.58 -8.72
CA ALA A 198 3.61 -2.95 -9.93
C ALA A 198 3.52 -1.73 -10.85
N TRP A 199 4.11 -1.82 -12.05
CA TRP A 199 4.27 -0.70 -12.95
C TRP A 199 3.64 -0.98 -14.34
N ASP A 200 2.70 -0.13 -14.74
CA ASP A 200 2.05 -0.15 -16.05
C ASP A 200 2.20 1.18 -16.82
N ALA A 201 2.97 2.13 -16.28
CA ALA A 201 3.10 3.50 -16.76
C ALA A 201 1.77 4.30 -16.77
N GLY A 202 0.74 3.80 -16.13
CA GLY A 202 -0.55 4.48 -15.98
C GLY A 202 -0.50 5.58 -14.91
N ARG A 203 -1.52 6.44 -14.92
CA ARG A 203 -1.64 7.58 -13.99
C ARG A 203 -1.60 7.14 -12.53
N SER A 204 -2.37 6.11 -12.18
CA SER A 204 -2.46 5.62 -10.80
C SER A 204 -1.15 4.97 -10.33
N ALA A 205 -0.49 4.17 -11.20
CA ALA A 205 0.82 3.59 -10.88
C ALA A 205 1.89 4.67 -10.72
N THR A 206 1.88 5.69 -11.58
CA THR A 206 2.78 6.85 -11.45
C THR A 206 2.55 7.53 -10.10
N ARG A 207 1.30 7.79 -9.73
CA ARG A 207 0.98 8.42 -8.45
C ARG A 207 1.45 7.57 -7.28
N ALA A 208 1.15 6.26 -7.28
CA ALA A 208 1.54 5.35 -6.21
C ALA A 208 3.06 5.27 -6.05
N LEU A 209 3.81 5.24 -7.15
CA LEU A 209 5.26 5.23 -7.12
C LEU A 209 5.83 6.50 -6.47
N TYR A 210 5.37 7.69 -6.87
CA TYR A 210 5.85 8.94 -6.28
C TYR A 210 5.42 9.08 -4.81
N ASP A 211 4.22 8.65 -4.47
CA ASP A 211 3.75 8.63 -3.08
C ASP A 211 4.54 7.62 -2.21
N ALA A 212 5.15 6.58 -2.81
CA ALA A 212 5.97 5.58 -2.11
C ALA A 212 7.46 5.98 -1.97
N LEU A 213 7.91 7.10 -2.54
CA LEU A 213 9.32 7.53 -2.44
C LEU A 213 9.86 7.55 -1.00
N PRO A 214 9.08 7.98 0.04
CA PRO A 214 9.54 7.92 1.42
C PRO A 214 9.92 6.50 1.87
N PHE A 215 9.14 5.49 1.51
CA PHE A 215 9.47 4.10 1.79
C PHE A 215 10.69 3.63 1.00
N MET A 216 10.74 3.92 -0.32
CA MET A 216 11.81 3.45 -1.19
C MET A 216 13.19 3.97 -0.78
N ARG A 217 13.26 5.17 -0.21
CA ARG A 217 14.53 5.74 0.29
C ARG A 217 15.09 5.00 1.50
N LEU A 218 14.23 4.38 2.29
CA LEU A 218 14.58 3.58 3.47
C LEU A 218 14.69 2.10 3.15
N ALA A 219 14.29 1.68 1.95
CA ALA A 219 14.29 0.30 1.52
C ALA A 219 15.72 -0.24 1.32
N THR A 220 15.90 -1.52 1.59
CA THR A 220 17.10 -2.25 1.23
C THR A 220 17.08 -2.70 -0.23
N HIS A 221 15.87 -3.03 -0.73
CA HIS A 221 15.65 -3.47 -2.10
C HIS A 221 14.33 -2.91 -2.64
N THR A 222 14.36 -2.45 -3.88
CA THR A 222 13.16 -2.03 -4.61
C THR A 222 13.15 -2.72 -5.97
N THR A 223 12.09 -3.46 -6.28
CA THR A 223 11.92 -4.14 -7.57
C THR A 223 10.71 -3.59 -8.30
N ILE A 224 10.89 -3.14 -9.53
CA ILE A 224 9.83 -2.75 -10.44
C ILE A 224 9.40 -3.97 -11.24
N VAL A 225 8.12 -4.30 -11.21
CA VAL A 225 7.55 -5.42 -11.95
C VAL A 225 6.61 -4.91 -13.02
N THR A 226 6.86 -5.30 -14.27
CA THR A 226 6.01 -5.00 -15.42
C THR A 226 5.42 -6.29 -15.98
N PHE A 227 4.18 -6.24 -16.49
CA PHE A 227 3.50 -7.39 -17.09
C PHE A 227 3.18 -7.13 -18.55
N ASN A 228 3.50 -8.10 -19.41
CA ASN A 228 3.14 -8.09 -20.84
C ASN A 228 3.43 -6.76 -21.53
N ALA A 229 4.47 -6.07 -21.09
CA ALA A 229 4.82 -4.76 -21.62
C ALA A 229 5.70 -4.94 -22.86
N GLU A 230 5.10 -4.86 -24.04
CA GLU A 230 5.80 -4.81 -25.31
C GLU A 230 5.97 -3.36 -25.73
N ARG A 231 7.22 -2.90 -25.88
CA ARG A 231 7.57 -1.64 -26.52
C ARG A 231 8.79 -1.87 -27.39
N GLU A 232 8.62 -1.72 -28.72
CA GLU A 232 9.73 -1.82 -29.65
C GLU A 232 10.89 -0.88 -29.26
N GLY A 233 12.09 -1.46 -29.15
CA GLY A 233 13.33 -0.72 -28.90
C GLY A 233 13.47 -0.13 -27.48
N ARG A 234 12.59 -0.47 -26.52
CA ARG A 234 12.69 0.02 -25.14
C ARG A 234 12.50 -1.10 -24.13
N ILE A 235 13.24 -0.99 -23.04
CA ILE A 235 13.11 -1.88 -21.89
C ILE A 235 11.94 -1.38 -21.01
N PRO A 236 10.86 -2.14 -20.85
CA PRO A 236 9.75 -1.72 -19.99
C PRO A 236 10.22 -1.43 -18.57
N GLY A 237 9.89 -0.26 -18.03
CA GLY A 237 10.32 0.16 -16.70
C GLY A 237 11.69 0.84 -16.63
N ALA A 238 12.51 0.83 -17.69
CA ALA A 238 13.82 1.47 -17.66
C ALA A 238 13.72 3.00 -17.50
N ASP A 239 12.77 3.64 -18.15
CA ASP A 239 12.57 5.08 -18.05
C ASP A 239 12.27 5.51 -16.60
N ILE A 240 11.40 4.77 -15.89
CA ILE A 240 11.08 5.07 -14.49
C ILE A 240 12.22 4.71 -13.54
N ALA A 241 12.99 3.66 -13.84
CA ALA A 241 14.19 3.33 -13.08
C ALA A 241 15.23 4.46 -13.11
N LEU A 242 15.44 5.09 -14.27
CA LEU A 242 16.31 6.25 -14.40
C LEU A 242 15.80 7.45 -13.59
N VAL A 243 14.49 7.66 -13.54
CA VAL A 243 13.88 8.69 -12.68
C VAL A 243 14.18 8.40 -11.22
N LEU A 244 13.97 7.15 -10.76
CA LEU A 244 14.23 6.75 -9.38
C LEU A 244 15.72 6.86 -9.02
N ALA A 245 16.63 6.51 -9.95
CA ALA A 245 18.06 6.71 -9.76
C ALA A 245 18.41 8.20 -9.52
N ARG A 246 17.75 9.15 -10.20
CA ARG A 246 17.91 10.59 -9.93
C ARG A 246 17.40 11.00 -8.54
N HIS A 247 16.48 10.24 -7.96
CA HIS A 247 16.04 10.40 -6.56
C HIS A 247 16.94 9.67 -5.56
N GLY A 248 18.04 9.05 -5.99
CA GLY A 248 18.97 8.31 -5.14
C GLY A 248 18.46 6.91 -4.76
N ILE A 249 17.54 6.35 -5.53
CA ILE A 249 16.94 5.04 -5.28
C ILE A 249 17.41 4.05 -6.35
N ASP A 250 18.15 3.02 -5.90
CA ASP A 250 18.54 1.92 -6.75
C ASP A 250 17.38 0.92 -6.90
N VAL A 251 17.11 0.50 -8.13
CA VAL A 251 15.99 -0.42 -8.40
C VAL A 251 16.40 -1.56 -9.33
N GLU A 252 15.79 -2.71 -9.13
CA GLU A 252 15.79 -3.82 -10.07
C GLU A 252 14.54 -3.79 -10.93
N ILE A 253 14.63 -4.22 -12.18
CA ILE A 253 13.47 -4.33 -13.07
C ILE A 253 13.28 -5.79 -13.42
N THR A 254 12.05 -6.25 -13.28
CA THR A 254 11.63 -7.58 -13.73
C THR A 254 10.45 -7.46 -14.67
N GLN A 255 10.58 -8.04 -15.85
CA GLN A 255 9.46 -8.16 -16.79
C GLN A 255 8.90 -9.58 -16.72
N LEU A 256 7.58 -9.67 -16.56
CA LEU A 256 6.85 -10.94 -16.54
C LEU A 256 5.94 -11.04 -17.77
N HIS A 257 5.94 -12.21 -18.36
CA HIS A 257 4.98 -12.60 -19.40
C HIS A 257 4.01 -13.60 -18.80
N THR A 258 2.74 -13.24 -18.75
CA THR A 258 1.67 -14.11 -18.27
C THR A 258 0.77 -14.51 -19.42
N PRO A 259 0.49 -15.79 -19.61
CA PRO A 259 -0.49 -16.22 -20.59
C PRO A 259 -1.89 -15.66 -20.21
N PRO A 260 -2.80 -15.49 -21.18
CA PRO A 260 -4.15 -14.95 -20.94
C PRO A 260 -4.98 -15.73 -19.89
N THR A 261 -4.58 -16.97 -19.62
CA THR A 261 -5.24 -17.87 -18.64
C THR A 261 -4.84 -17.60 -17.19
N VAL A 262 -3.77 -16.81 -16.96
CA VAL A 262 -3.25 -16.49 -15.62
C VAL A 262 -3.63 -15.06 -15.26
N SER A 263 -4.23 -14.89 -14.09
CA SER A 263 -4.54 -13.57 -13.55
C SER A 263 -3.25 -12.77 -13.28
N ILE A 264 -3.19 -11.53 -13.76
CA ILE A 264 -2.08 -10.62 -13.45
C ILE A 264 -1.96 -10.40 -11.94
N ALA A 265 -3.08 -10.37 -11.21
CA ALA A 265 -3.08 -10.20 -9.76
C ALA A 265 -2.40 -11.39 -9.07
N ASP A 266 -2.75 -12.62 -9.46
CA ASP A 266 -2.15 -13.82 -8.86
C ASP A 266 -0.66 -13.93 -9.20
N ALA A 267 -0.29 -13.61 -10.44
CA ALA A 267 1.12 -13.57 -10.85
C ALA A 267 1.91 -12.48 -10.08
N LEU A 268 1.29 -11.33 -9.82
CA LEU A 268 1.89 -10.26 -9.02
C LEU A 268 2.10 -10.70 -7.56
N LEU A 269 1.09 -11.27 -6.92
CA LEU A 269 1.19 -11.75 -5.54
C LEU A 269 2.22 -12.88 -5.40
N ALA A 270 2.26 -13.82 -6.34
CA ALA A 270 3.30 -14.86 -6.38
C ALA A 270 4.71 -14.26 -6.57
N ARG A 271 4.82 -13.17 -7.35
CA ARG A 271 6.11 -12.48 -7.50
C ARG A 271 6.53 -11.76 -6.21
N VAL A 272 5.61 -11.12 -5.50
CA VAL A 272 5.87 -10.50 -4.19
C VAL A 272 6.43 -11.54 -3.22
N ASP A 273 5.81 -12.71 -3.13
CA ASP A 273 6.27 -13.82 -2.29
C ASP A 273 7.67 -14.32 -2.71
N LYS A 274 7.87 -14.60 -4.00
CA LYS A 274 9.18 -15.05 -4.55
C LYS A 274 10.32 -14.06 -4.26
N LEU A 275 10.03 -12.76 -4.24
CA LEU A 275 11.01 -11.71 -3.96
C LEU A 275 11.19 -11.47 -2.45
N GLY A 276 10.40 -12.13 -1.60
CA GLY A 276 10.36 -11.85 -0.15
C GLY A 276 9.96 -10.40 0.12
N GLY A 277 9.04 -9.86 -0.70
CA GLY A 277 8.55 -8.49 -0.54
C GLY A 277 7.75 -8.33 0.74
N ASP A 278 7.94 -7.22 1.44
CA ASP A 278 7.20 -6.84 2.66
C ASP A 278 6.32 -5.59 2.46
N LEU A 279 6.34 -5.04 1.23
CA LEU A 279 5.44 -3.97 0.80
C LEU A 279 5.20 -4.08 -0.71
N LEU A 280 3.94 -4.14 -1.11
CA LEU A 280 3.52 -3.97 -2.51
C LEU A 280 3.07 -2.54 -2.74
N VAL A 281 3.56 -1.90 -3.81
CA VAL A 281 3.14 -0.57 -4.26
C VAL A 281 2.46 -0.71 -5.61
N MET A 282 1.22 -0.22 -5.74
CA MET A 282 0.47 -0.28 -6.99
C MET A 282 -0.52 0.85 -7.14
N GLY A 283 -0.87 1.18 -8.38
CA GLY A 283 -1.99 2.06 -8.68
C GLY A 283 -3.32 1.38 -8.36
N ALA A 284 -4.26 2.14 -7.82
CA ALA A 284 -5.62 1.68 -7.60
C ALA A 284 -6.52 2.10 -8.76
N TYR A 285 -7.37 1.21 -9.25
CA TYR A 285 -8.47 1.50 -10.19
C TYR A 285 -8.05 2.23 -11.49
N GLY A 286 -6.88 1.90 -12.06
CA GLY A 286 -6.25 2.62 -13.17
C GLY A 286 -6.93 2.49 -14.54
N HIS A 287 -7.80 1.51 -14.76
CA HIS A 287 -8.51 1.35 -16.01
C HIS A 287 -9.88 2.04 -16.01
N ALA A 288 -10.19 2.79 -17.06
CA ALA A 288 -11.32 3.74 -17.23
C ALA A 288 -12.76 3.18 -17.09
N ARG A 289 -12.98 2.06 -16.44
CA ARG A 289 -14.30 1.43 -16.25
C ARG A 289 -14.94 1.69 -14.88
N TRP A 290 -14.52 2.73 -14.18
CA TRP A 290 -15.10 3.07 -12.88
C TRP A 290 -16.56 3.57 -12.95
N LYS A 291 -17.10 3.86 -14.16
CA LYS A 291 -18.49 4.30 -14.32
C LYS A 291 -19.55 3.22 -14.03
N GLU A 292 -19.15 1.96 -14.02
CA GLU A 292 -20.02 0.85 -13.67
C GLU A 292 -19.44 0.14 -12.45
N LEU A 293 -19.76 0.54 -11.25
CA LEU A 293 -19.58 -0.10 -9.93
C LEU A 293 -18.76 -1.44 -9.84
N MET A 294 -17.97 -1.77 -10.84
CA MET A 294 -17.09 -2.93 -10.89
C MET A 294 -15.66 -2.49 -10.63
N LEU A 295 -15.25 -2.70 -9.41
CA LEU A 295 -13.87 -2.66 -8.94
C LEU A 295 -12.96 -3.37 -9.95
N GLY A 296 -11.92 -2.71 -10.46
CA GLY A 296 -10.98 -3.29 -11.44
C GLY A 296 -10.45 -4.64 -10.92
N GLY A 297 -10.51 -5.69 -11.75
CA GLY A 297 -10.24 -7.07 -11.32
C GLY A 297 -8.92 -7.24 -10.57
N VAL A 298 -7.81 -6.61 -11.02
CA VAL A 298 -6.50 -6.70 -10.35
C VAL A 298 -6.54 -6.10 -8.95
N THR A 299 -7.08 -4.88 -8.78
CA THR A 299 -7.14 -4.22 -7.47
C THR A 299 -7.99 -5.03 -6.48
N GLN A 300 -9.14 -5.53 -6.92
CA GLN A 300 -10.03 -6.31 -6.07
C GLN A 300 -9.41 -7.65 -5.67
N THR A 301 -8.78 -8.36 -6.61
CA THR A 301 -8.11 -9.64 -6.32
C THR A 301 -6.95 -9.43 -5.35
N VAL A 302 -6.11 -8.41 -5.57
CA VAL A 302 -5.01 -8.08 -4.65
C VAL A 302 -5.55 -7.77 -3.26
N LEU A 303 -6.56 -6.89 -3.14
CA LEU A 303 -7.16 -6.54 -1.85
C LEU A 303 -7.86 -7.71 -1.16
N GLY A 304 -8.35 -8.70 -1.93
CA GLY A 304 -8.96 -9.91 -1.37
C GLY A 304 -7.97 -10.95 -0.86
N SER A 305 -6.71 -10.95 -1.37
CA SER A 305 -5.75 -12.04 -1.15
C SER A 305 -4.35 -11.57 -0.75
N MET A 306 -4.15 -10.28 -0.46
CA MET A 306 -2.84 -9.70 -0.16
C MET A 306 -2.16 -10.34 1.06
N PRO A 307 -0.94 -10.89 0.90
CA PRO A 307 -0.19 -11.49 2.00
C PRO A 307 0.69 -10.47 2.74
N VAL A 308 0.91 -9.30 2.14
CA VAL A 308 1.74 -8.21 2.66
C VAL A 308 0.99 -6.88 2.60
N PRO A 309 1.39 -5.86 3.37
CA PRO A 309 0.85 -4.51 3.23
C PRO A 309 0.91 -4.00 1.79
N VAL A 310 -0.14 -3.29 1.35
CA VAL A 310 -0.25 -2.76 -0.01
C VAL A 310 -0.48 -1.26 0.04
N LEU A 311 0.45 -0.49 -0.56
CA LEU A 311 0.31 0.95 -0.77
C LEU A 311 -0.38 1.21 -2.09
N MET A 312 -1.49 1.94 -2.05
CA MET A 312 -2.27 2.29 -3.23
C MET A 312 -2.47 3.80 -3.34
N SER A 313 -2.45 4.31 -4.58
CA SER A 313 -2.86 5.68 -4.92
C SER A 313 -3.70 5.69 -6.20
N HIS A 314 -4.55 6.72 -6.32
CA HIS A 314 -5.43 6.89 -7.49
C HIS A 314 -5.24 8.25 -8.14
#